data_41f7f0939f38ec0ca3a4e4b0d700a97e
#
_entry.id   41f7f0939f38ec0ca3a4e4b0d700a97e
#
_cell.length_a   1.000
_cell.length_b   1.000
_cell.length_c   1.000
_cell.angle_alpha   90.00
_cell.angle_beta   90.00
_cell.angle_gamma   90.00
#
_symmetry.space_group_name_H-M   'P 1'
#
loop_
_entity.id
_entity.type
_entity.pdbx_description
1 polymer ?
#
loop_
_entity_poly.entity_id
_entity_poly.type
_entity_poly.pdbx_seq_one_letter_code
_entity_poly.pdbx_strand_id
1 'polypeptide(L)'
;MNLSLRSISLIGISLALVTIVGCAKEGCTDSIASNYDKDANKDNGTCNYIQGCLEPTSINFDSSATIDDGSCMTFTTWEDWILEITKTGIDTNLGVAHIGGDSTSTRDVYFFEGQDPTDGKYPEGTMIFKHIRTIDSTNSEYVGMVKKEKGYSNASNNWEWFVLNADGTIKSDVEGPIRGATIYDGYCNGCHVSAATDMVFSK
;
A
#
# COMPACT_ATOMS: atom_id res chain seq x y z
N MET A 1 -14.55 73.96 -70.54
CA MET A 1 -14.77 73.57 -69.13
C MET A 1 -14.36 72.12 -69.01
N ASN A 2 -13.11 71.88 -68.62
CA ASN A 2 -12.52 70.54 -68.57
C ASN A 2 -12.57 69.97 -67.16
N LEU A 3 -13.38 68.92 -66.93
CA LEU A 3 -13.36 68.19 -65.70
C LEU A 3 -12.31 67.05 -65.76
N SER A 4 -11.32 67.14 -64.91
CA SER A 4 -10.27 66.15 -64.75
C SER A 4 -10.82 65.03 -63.79
N LEU A 5 -10.90 63.80 -64.31
CA LEU A 5 -11.17 62.59 -63.45
C LEU A 5 -9.88 62.25 -62.70
N ARG A 6 -9.90 62.28 -61.39
CA ARG A 6 -8.82 61.75 -60.55
C ARG A 6 -9.10 60.26 -60.28
N SER A 7 -8.14 59.42 -60.72
CA SER A 7 -8.13 57.99 -60.42
C SER A 7 -7.84 57.75 -58.96
N ILE A 8 -8.75 57.06 -58.27
CA ILE A 8 -8.58 56.61 -56.90
C ILE A 8 -7.96 55.23 -56.99
N SER A 9 -6.70 55.11 -56.55
CA SER A 9 -6.01 53.83 -56.42
C SER A 9 -6.43 53.14 -55.15
N LEU A 10 -7.16 52.05 -55.25
CA LEU A 10 -7.52 51.17 -54.14
C LEU A 10 -6.32 50.30 -53.80
N ILE A 11 -5.64 50.62 -52.69
CA ILE A 11 -4.59 49.75 -52.12
C ILE A 11 -5.35 48.63 -51.35
N GLY A 12 -5.33 47.43 -51.96
CA GLY A 12 -5.82 46.23 -51.34
C GLY A 12 -4.89 45.79 -50.23
N ILE A 13 -5.31 45.93 -48.98
CA ILE A 13 -4.59 45.36 -47.82
C ILE A 13 -4.94 43.87 -47.80
N SER A 14 -3.98 43.04 -48.27
CA SER A 14 -4.06 41.58 -48.15
C SER A 14 -3.78 41.20 -46.68
N LEU A 15 -4.79 40.85 -45.93
CA LEU A 15 -4.66 40.33 -44.57
C LEU A 15 -4.19 38.88 -44.64
N ALA A 16 -2.88 38.67 -44.52
CA ALA A 16 -2.31 37.31 -44.40
C ALA A 16 -2.76 36.66 -43.09
N LEU A 17 -3.72 35.74 -43.17
CA LEU A 17 -4.13 34.92 -42.04
C LEU A 17 -3.01 33.95 -41.70
N VAL A 18 -2.15 34.28 -40.71
CA VAL A 18 -1.13 33.37 -40.19
C VAL A 18 -1.86 32.32 -39.34
N THR A 19 -2.16 31.17 -39.90
CA THR A 19 -2.59 29.98 -39.17
C THR A 19 -1.38 29.46 -38.39
N ILE A 20 -1.39 29.69 -37.06
CA ILE A 20 -0.45 29.03 -36.16
C ILE A 20 -0.88 27.56 -36.10
N VAL A 21 -0.26 26.72 -36.93
CA VAL A 21 -0.38 25.27 -36.79
C VAL A 21 0.41 24.91 -35.53
N GLY A 22 -0.23 24.90 -34.39
CA GLY A 22 0.36 24.35 -33.18
C GLY A 22 0.71 22.89 -33.44
N CYS A 23 2.00 22.54 -33.27
CA CYS A 23 2.43 21.16 -33.37
C CYS A 23 1.71 20.35 -32.28
N ALA A 24 0.82 19.43 -32.66
CA ALA A 24 0.18 18.55 -31.69
C ALA A 24 1.27 17.64 -31.12
N LYS A 25 1.47 17.72 -29.81
CA LYS A 25 2.31 16.75 -29.07
C LYS A 25 1.44 15.58 -28.69
N GLU A 26 1.71 14.43 -29.29
CA GLU A 26 0.99 13.20 -28.99
C GLU A 26 1.59 12.51 -27.74
N GLY A 27 0.75 11.98 -26.88
CA GLY A 27 1.11 11.28 -25.65
C GLY A 27 -0.14 10.88 -24.88
N CYS A 28 0.04 10.23 -23.73
CA CYS A 28 -1.09 9.94 -22.84
C CYS A 28 -1.57 11.23 -22.16
N THR A 29 -2.85 11.56 -22.36
CA THR A 29 -3.47 12.78 -21.80
C THR A 29 -4.30 12.50 -20.54
N ASP A 30 -4.39 11.25 -20.08
CA ASP A 30 -5.09 10.88 -18.87
C ASP A 30 -4.17 11.04 -17.65
N SER A 31 -4.55 11.96 -16.74
CA SER A 31 -3.75 12.30 -15.56
C SER A 31 -3.61 11.18 -14.52
N ILE A 32 -4.45 10.14 -14.58
CA ILE A 32 -4.34 8.96 -13.71
C ILE A 32 -3.45 7.87 -14.30
N ALA A 33 -3.05 7.96 -15.56
CA ALA A 33 -2.15 6.99 -16.17
C ALA A 33 -0.72 7.14 -15.63
N SER A 34 -0.02 6.02 -15.45
CA SER A 34 1.38 5.98 -14.97
C SER A 34 2.37 6.66 -15.94
N ASN A 35 2.02 6.76 -17.21
CA ASN A 35 2.79 7.42 -18.28
C ASN A 35 2.13 8.72 -18.77
N TYR A 36 1.36 9.40 -17.91
CA TYR A 36 0.78 10.70 -18.22
C TYR A 36 1.83 11.70 -18.69
N ASP A 37 1.60 12.32 -19.85
CA ASP A 37 2.42 13.41 -20.37
C ASP A 37 1.66 14.74 -20.28
N LYS A 38 2.01 15.56 -19.29
CA LYS A 38 1.38 16.87 -19.05
C LYS A 38 1.47 17.84 -20.25
N ASP A 39 2.42 17.62 -21.13
CA ASP A 39 2.66 18.47 -22.30
C ASP A 39 1.95 17.93 -23.57
N ALA A 40 1.36 16.72 -23.51
CA ALA A 40 0.56 16.20 -24.59
C ALA A 40 -0.76 16.95 -24.70
N ASN A 41 -1.15 17.28 -25.93
CA ASN A 41 -2.44 17.91 -26.25
C ASN A 41 -3.29 17.07 -27.21
N LYS A 42 -2.80 15.86 -27.54
CA LYS A 42 -3.49 14.87 -28.34
C LYS A 42 -3.20 13.48 -27.77
N ASP A 43 -4.24 12.79 -27.33
CA ASP A 43 -4.09 11.41 -26.87
C ASP A 43 -3.70 10.48 -28.03
N ASN A 44 -2.68 9.66 -27.78
CA ASN A 44 -2.17 8.68 -28.74
C ASN A 44 -2.63 7.24 -28.43
N GLY A 45 -3.49 7.06 -27.40
CA GLY A 45 -4.01 5.77 -26.98
C GLY A 45 -2.98 4.86 -26.27
N THR A 46 -1.87 5.41 -25.79
CA THR A 46 -0.81 4.62 -25.11
C THR A 46 -0.84 4.77 -23.59
N CYS A 47 -1.96 5.22 -22.99
CA CYS A 47 -2.07 5.34 -21.55
C CYS A 47 -1.91 3.97 -20.87
N ASN A 48 -1.00 3.91 -19.91
CA ASN A 48 -0.74 2.73 -19.10
C ASN A 48 -1.30 2.92 -17.69
N TYR A 49 -1.97 1.89 -17.17
CA TYR A 49 -2.54 1.90 -15.83
C TYR A 49 -1.93 0.78 -15.00
N ILE A 50 -1.66 1.07 -13.74
CA ILE A 50 -1.20 0.08 -12.76
C ILE A 50 -2.45 -0.32 -11.96
N GLN A 51 -2.81 -1.60 -12.05
CA GLN A 51 -3.92 -2.18 -11.30
C GLN A 51 -3.45 -2.58 -9.91
N GLY A 52 -4.27 -2.34 -8.89
CA GLY A 52 -3.97 -2.68 -7.50
C GLY A 52 -4.99 -2.05 -6.55
N CYS A 53 -4.88 -2.37 -5.27
CA CYS A 53 -5.75 -1.82 -4.24
C CYS A 53 -5.42 -0.35 -3.97
N LEU A 54 -6.39 0.53 -4.15
CA LEU A 54 -6.27 1.98 -3.88
C LEU A 54 -6.71 2.39 -2.46
N GLU A 55 -7.21 1.46 -1.63
CA GLU A 55 -7.68 1.78 -0.28
C GLU A 55 -6.50 1.81 0.70
N PRO A 56 -6.12 2.98 1.26
CA PRO A 56 -4.94 3.11 2.14
C PRO A 56 -5.03 2.28 3.43
N THR A 57 -6.22 1.90 3.84
CA THR A 57 -6.46 1.07 5.03
C THR A 57 -6.40 -0.43 4.74
N SER A 58 -6.22 -0.82 3.49
CA SER A 58 -6.08 -2.22 3.09
C SER A 58 -4.66 -2.73 3.28
N ILE A 59 -4.53 -4.02 3.52
CA ILE A 59 -3.26 -4.72 3.73
C ILE A 59 -2.36 -4.63 2.50
N ASN A 60 -2.94 -4.82 1.33
CA ASN A 60 -2.28 -4.81 0.04
C ASN A 60 -2.42 -3.47 -0.71
N PHE A 61 -2.62 -2.37 0.04
CA PHE A 61 -2.59 -1.03 -0.56
C PHE A 61 -1.33 -0.85 -1.40
N ASP A 62 -1.53 -0.45 -2.65
CA ASP A 62 -0.46 -0.14 -3.59
C ASP A 62 -0.52 1.35 -3.95
N SER A 63 0.41 2.14 -3.39
CA SER A 63 0.50 3.58 -3.67
C SER A 63 0.89 3.90 -5.11
N SER A 64 1.38 2.92 -5.88
CA SER A 64 1.69 3.06 -7.30
C SER A 64 0.51 2.73 -8.21
N ALA A 65 -0.52 2.06 -7.68
CA ALA A 65 -1.72 1.74 -8.44
C ALA A 65 -2.44 3.00 -8.91
N THR A 66 -2.98 2.94 -10.11
CA THR A 66 -3.73 4.05 -10.73
C THR A 66 -5.18 3.67 -11.01
N ILE A 67 -5.51 2.38 -10.95
CA ILE A 67 -6.88 1.86 -11.05
C ILE A 67 -7.07 0.81 -9.97
N ASP A 68 -8.18 0.92 -9.23
CA ASP A 68 -8.61 -0.13 -8.28
C ASP A 68 -9.06 -1.37 -9.05
N ASP A 69 -8.47 -2.51 -8.73
CA ASP A 69 -8.78 -3.80 -9.32
C ASP A 69 -9.75 -4.63 -8.45
N GLY A 70 -10.21 -4.07 -7.33
CA GLY A 70 -11.08 -4.74 -6.37
C GLY A 70 -10.37 -5.80 -5.52
N SER A 71 -9.04 -5.84 -5.54
CA SER A 71 -8.23 -6.82 -4.79
C SER A 71 -7.98 -6.44 -3.34
N CYS A 72 -8.55 -5.33 -2.85
CA CYS A 72 -8.29 -4.84 -1.51
C CYS A 72 -8.56 -5.90 -0.44
N MET A 73 -7.55 -6.18 0.38
CA MET A 73 -7.58 -7.18 1.45
C MET A 73 -7.51 -6.52 2.82
N THR A 74 -8.20 -7.13 3.77
CA THR A 74 -8.21 -6.67 5.17
C THR A 74 -8.02 -7.85 6.11
N PHE A 75 -7.72 -7.57 7.39
CA PHE A 75 -7.74 -8.60 8.44
C PHE A 75 -9.15 -8.83 9.02
N THR A 76 -10.20 -8.23 8.46
CA THR A 76 -11.55 -8.25 9.06
C THR A 76 -12.23 -9.60 9.08
N THR A 77 -11.66 -10.61 8.42
CA THR A 77 -12.16 -12.00 8.41
C THR A 77 -11.19 -12.95 9.11
N TRP A 78 -10.36 -12.43 10.00
CA TRP A 78 -9.30 -13.23 10.63
C TRP A 78 -9.84 -14.43 11.44
N GLU A 79 -11.07 -14.37 11.93
CA GLU A 79 -11.71 -15.47 12.64
C GLU A 79 -11.93 -16.72 11.76
N ASP A 80 -11.98 -16.52 10.44
CA ASP A 80 -12.13 -17.59 9.45
C ASP A 80 -10.76 -18.16 9.00
N TRP A 81 -9.64 -17.57 9.46
CA TRP A 81 -8.32 -18.00 9.08
C TRP A 81 -7.88 -19.27 9.83
N ILE A 82 -6.82 -19.91 9.35
CA ILE A 82 -6.31 -21.13 9.94
C ILE A 82 -5.59 -20.80 11.25
N LEU A 83 -6.09 -21.30 12.37
CA LEU A 83 -5.41 -21.26 13.66
C LEU A 83 -4.19 -22.19 13.61
N GLU A 84 -3.00 -21.63 13.51
CA GLU A 84 -1.75 -22.37 13.45
C GLU A 84 -1.31 -22.87 14.83
N ILE A 85 -1.36 -21.98 15.84
CA ILE A 85 -0.91 -22.30 17.19
C ILE A 85 -1.60 -21.44 18.24
N THR A 86 -1.85 -22.02 19.39
CA THR A 86 -2.20 -21.34 20.64
C THR A 86 -1.08 -21.55 21.66
N LYS A 87 -0.53 -20.46 22.19
CA LYS A 87 0.43 -20.47 23.31
C LYS A 87 -0.21 -19.82 24.53
N THR A 88 -0.07 -20.45 25.71
CA THR A 88 -0.59 -19.92 26.97
C THR A 88 0.51 -19.88 28.02
N GLY A 89 0.51 -18.85 28.83
CA GLY A 89 1.47 -18.67 29.91
C GLY A 89 2.23 -17.36 29.82
N ILE A 90 3.18 -17.18 30.70
CA ILE A 90 4.12 -16.06 30.69
C ILE A 90 5.22 -16.37 29.67
N ASP A 91 5.58 -15.38 28.87
CA ASP A 91 6.71 -15.49 27.95
C ASP A 91 7.55 -14.21 28.03
N THR A 92 8.61 -14.28 28.79
CA THR A 92 9.50 -13.14 29.05
C THR A 92 10.21 -12.62 27.80
N ASN A 93 10.24 -13.41 26.71
CA ASN A 93 10.80 -12.96 25.44
C ASN A 93 9.91 -11.93 24.73
N LEU A 94 8.63 -11.83 25.12
CA LEU A 94 7.73 -10.80 24.60
C LEU A 94 8.13 -9.38 25.09
N GLY A 95 8.83 -9.30 26.22
CA GLY A 95 9.25 -8.04 26.81
C GLY A 95 8.05 -7.12 27.08
N VAL A 96 8.19 -5.85 26.65
CA VAL A 96 7.12 -4.84 26.71
C VAL A 96 6.35 -4.70 25.39
N ALA A 97 6.72 -5.49 24.37
CA ALA A 97 6.13 -5.38 23.03
C ALA A 97 4.72 -5.92 22.95
N HIS A 98 4.43 -6.93 23.75
CA HIS A 98 3.13 -7.62 23.75
C HIS A 98 2.69 -7.97 25.16
N ILE A 99 1.39 -8.01 25.37
CA ILE A 99 0.79 -8.56 26.60
C ILE A 99 1.33 -9.97 26.82
N GLY A 100 1.75 -10.29 28.05
CA GLY A 100 2.18 -11.62 28.46
C GLY A 100 3.69 -11.77 28.66
N GLY A 101 4.46 -10.67 28.59
CA GLY A 101 5.85 -10.65 29.02
C GLY A 101 5.99 -10.82 30.54
N ASP A 102 5.07 -10.25 31.30
CA ASP A 102 5.02 -10.25 32.78
C ASP A 102 3.74 -10.89 33.34
N SER A 103 2.79 -11.25 32.52
CA SER A 103 1.49 -11.78 32.91
C SER A 103 1.06 -12.98 32.07
N THR A 104 0.23 -13.85 32.64
CA THR A 104 -0.31 -14.99 31.90
C THR A 104 -1.24 -14.49 30.79
N SER A 105 -0.92 -14.86 29.58
CA SER A 105 -1.70 -14.53 28.38
C SER A 105 -1.93 -15.75 27.52
N THR A 106 -2.95 -15.68 26.66
CA THR A 106 -3.17 -16.60 25.55
C THR A 106 -2.85 -15.87 24.26
N ARG A 107 -2.11 -16.52 23.40
CA ARG A 107 -1.64 -15.98 22.11
C ARG A 107 -2.03 -16.93 21.01
N ASP A 108 -3.02 -16.56 20.23
CA ASP A 108 -3.47 -17.29 19.06
C ASP A 108 -2.84 -16.67 17.80
N VAL A 109 -2.26 -17.51 16.96
CA VAL A 109 -1.64 -17.10 15.70
C VAL A 109 -2.39 -17.76 14.56
N TYR A 110 -2.90 -16.95 13.65
CA TYR A 110 -3.69 -17.35 12.50
C TYR A 110 -2.93 -17.04 11.23
N PHE A 111 -3.01 -17.94 10.27
CA PHE A 111 -2.49 -17.76 8.91
C PHE A 111 -3.63 -17.68 7.92
N PHE A 112 -3.57 -16.71 7.03
CA PHE A 112 -4.43 -16.71 5.87
C PHE A 112 -4.00 -17.84 4.93
N GLU A 113 -4.93 -18.72 4.55
CA GLU A 113 -4.70 -19.84 3.61
C GLU A 113 -3.59 -20.85 4.01
N GLY A 114 -3.11 -20.84 5.26
CA GLY A 114 -2.21 -21.88 5.79
C GLY A 114 -0.87 -22.02 5.06
N GLN A 115 -0.24 -20.92 4.68
CA GLN A 115 1.01 -20.95 3.94
C GLN A 115 2.19 -21.41 4.78
N ASP A 116 2.96 -22.37 4.26
CA ASP A 116 4.20 -22.87 4.85
C ASP A 116 5.43 -22.19 4.25
N PRO A 117 6.51 -22.01 5.03
CA PRO A 117 7.76 -21.46 4.51
C PRO A 117 8.43 -22.46 3.56
N THR A 118 8.99 -21.96 2.46
CA THR A 118 9.85 -22.71 1.56
C THR A 118 11.28 -22.22 1.72
N ASP A 119 12.24 -23.16 1.92
CA ASP A 119 13.64 -22.83 2.21
C ASP A 119 13.82 -21.83 3.37
N GLY A 120 12.99 -21.95 4.41
CA GLY A 120 13.02 -21.12 5.60
C GLY A 120 12.48 -19.70 5.38
N LYS A 121 11.76 -19.44 4.29
CA LYS A 121 11.15 -18.14 3.97
C LYS A 121 9.69 -18.29 3.60
N TYR A 122 8.89 -17.41 4.12
CA TYR A 122 7.49 -17.30 3.72
C TYR A 122 7.38 -16.64 2.34
N PRO A 123 6.45 -17.11 1.49
CA PRO A 123 6.19 -16.49 0.19
C PRO A 123 5.61 -15.08 0.35
N GLU A 124 5.80 -14.26 -0.68
CA GLU A 124 5.13 -12.96 -0.81
C GLU A 124 3.60 -13.15 -0.75
N GLY A 125 2.93 -12.22 -0.09
CA GLY A 125 1.49 -12.30 0.17
C GLY A 125 1.11 -13.11 1.41
N THR A 126 2.07 -13.77 2.11
CA THR A 126 1.76 -14.42 3.38
C THR A 126 1.23 -13.41 4.38
N MET A 127 0.07 -13.72 4.98
CA MET A 127 -0.57 -12.89 5.99
C MET A 127 -0.72 -13.67 7.30
N ILE A 128 -0.30 -13.04 8.38
CA ILE A 128 -0.36 -13.59 9.73
C ILE A 128 -1.09 -12.60 10.63
N PHE A 129 -2.04 -13.11 11.42
CA PHE A 129 -2.75 -12.36 12.43
C PHE A 129 -2.48 -12.98 13.81
N LYS A 130 -2.25 -12.14 14.81
CA LYS A 130 -2.02 -12.58 16.18
C LYS A 130 -2.98 -11.87 17.12
N HIS A 131 -3.78 -12.66 17.84
CA HIS A 131 -4.62 -12.21 18.91
C HIS A 131 -3.98 -12.58 20.25
N ILE A 132 -3.69 -11.60 21.06
CA ILE A 132 -3.10 -11.76 22.39
C ILE A 132 -4.10 -11.25 23.40
N ARG A 133 -4.38 -12.03 24.44
CA ARG A 133 -5.30 -11.63 25.51
C ARG A 133 -4.80 -12.11 26.87
N THR A 134 -5.05 -11.33 27.91
CA THR A 134 -4.88 -11.78 29.28
C THR A 134 -5.82 -12.95 29.57
N ILE A 135 -5.49 -13.80 30.57
CA ILE A 135 -6.28 -15.00 30.87
C ILE A 135 -7.71 -14.67 31.28
N ASP A 136 -7.92 -13.51 31.91
CA ASP A 136 -9.23 -12.98 32.29
C ASP A 136 -9.95 -12.23 31.15
N SER A 137 -9.30 -12.15 29.98
CA SER A 137 -9.79 -11.46 28.79
C SER A 137 -10.09 -9.96 28.99
N THR A 138 -9.51 -9.33 30.01
CA THR A 138 -9.71 -7.90 30.28
C THR A 138 -8.90 -7.01 29.33
N ASN A 139 -7.76 -7.52 28.83
CA ASN A 139 -6.92 -6.83 27.87
C ASN A 139 -6.66 -7.71 26.64
N SER A 140 -6.71 -7.10 25.48
CA SER A 140 -6.42 -7.75 24.21
C SER A 140 -5.57 -6.84 23.32
N GLU A 141 -4.68 -7.46 22.56
CA GLU A 141 -3.92 -6.85 21.48
C GLU A 141 -4.16 -7.63 20.20
N TYR A 142 -4.23 -6.90 19.12
CA TYR A 142 -4.41 -7.45 17.78
C TYR A 142 -3.31 -6.87 16.90
N VAL A 143 -2.49 -7.74 16.35
CA VAL A 143 -1.39 -7.35 15.49
C VAL A 143 -1.34 -8.26 14.26
N GLY A 144 -0.84 -7.72 13.17
CA GLY A 144 -0.70 -8.46 11.93
C GLY A 144 0.64 -8.22 11.28
N MET A 145 1.01 -9.11 10.39
CA MET A 145 2.16 -8.95 9.52
C MET A 145 1.88 -9.53 8.13
N VAL A 146 2.42 -8.88 7.11
CA VAL A 146 2.28 -9.29 5.72
C VAL A 146 3.64 -9.33 5.06
N LYS A 147 3.92 -10.42 4.35
CA LYS A 147 5.12 -10.54 3.53
C LYS A 147 4.95 -9.76 2.24
N LYS A 148 5.68 -8.69 2.10
CA LYS A 148 5.68 -7.84 0.91
C LYS A 148 6.68 -8.35 -0.13
N GLU A 149 6.63 -7.77 -1.31
CA GLU A 149 7.53 -8.03 -2.43
C GLU A 149 9.01 -7.85 -2.05
N LYS A 150 9.87 -8.55 -2.76
CA LYS A 150 11.32 -8.44 -2.56
C LYS A 150 11.79 -6.99 -2.78
N GLY A 151 12.47 -6.46 -1.77
CA GLY A 151 13.01 -5.10 -1.80
C GLY A 151 12.16 -4.07 -1.03
N TYR A 152 11.01 -4.47 -0.49
CA TYR A 152 10.19 -3.62 0.36
C TYR A 152 10.98 -3.08 1.56
N SER A 153 11.63 -3.96 2.32
CA SER A 153 12.49 -3.54 3.44
C SER A 153 13.46 -4.64 3.85
N ASN A 154 14.75 -4.33 3.82
CA ASN A 154 15.77 -5.24 4.36
C ASN A 154 15.72 -5.34 5.89
N ALA A 155 15.33 -4.27 6.58
CA ALA A 155 15.29 -4.22 8.05
C ALA A 155 14.23 -5.16 8.64
N SER A 156 13.14 -5.37 7.94
CA SER A 156 12.06 -6.28 8.34
C SER A 156 12.03 -7.58 7.53
N ASN A 157 13.07 -7.87 6.75
CA ASN A 157 13.08 -8.98 5.80
C ASN A 157 11.84 -9.01 4.91
N ASN A 158 11.43 -7.82 4.43
CA ASN A 158 10.23 -7.55 3.64
C ASN A 158 8.89 -7.84 4.36
N TRP A 159 8.86 -7.89 5.68
CA TRP A 159 7.61 -7.89 6.42
C TRP A 159 7.12 -6.48 6.66
N GLU A 160 5.83 -6.25 6.48
CA GLU A 160 5.11 -5.08 6.96
C GLU A 160 4.33 -5.45 8.22
N TRP A 161 4.42 -4.61 9.24
CA TRP A 161 3.77 -4.78 10.53
C TRP A 161 2.51 -3.94 10.62
N PHE A 162 1.53 -4.42 11.36
CA PHE A 162 0.25 -3.75 11.54
C PHE A 162 -0.19 -3.83 13.00
N VAL A 163 -0.70 -2.72 13.54
CA VAL A 163 -1.47 -2.71 14.77
C VAL A 163 -2.94 -2.64 14.40
N LEU A 164 -3.76 -3.49 15.02
CA LEU A 164 -5.13 -3.72 14.59
C LEU A 164 -6.13 -3.42 15.70
N ASN A 165 -7.35 -3.11 15.31
CA ASN A 165 -8.53 -3.14 16.16
C ASN A 165 -9.06 -4.58 16.27
N ALA A 166 -10.02 -4.80 17.18
CA ALA A 166 -10.61 -6.12 17.40
C ALA A 166 -11.34 -6.67 16.16
N ASP A 167 -11.86 -5.80 15.32
CA ASP A 167 -12.53 -6.13 14.07
C ASP A 167 -11.57 -6.37 12.89
N GLY A 168 -10.26 -6.34 13.14
CA GLY A 168 -9.25 -6.52 12.09
C GLY A 168 -8.96 -5.29 11.24
N THR A 169 -9.60 -4.15 11.50
CA THR A 169 -9.22 -2.90 10.83
C THR A 169 -7.90 -2.37 11.34
N ILE A 170 -7.13 -1.66 10.51
CA ILE A 170 -5.85 -1.07 10.91
C ILE A 170 -6.11 0.06 11.90
N LYS A 171 -5.47 -0.02 13.08
CA LYS A 171 -5.53 1.03 14.08
C LYS A 171 -4.80 2.27 13.57
N SER A 172 -5.36 3.44 13.87
CA SER A 172 -4.75 4.73 13.51
C SER A 172 -4.49 5.56 14.76
N ASP A 173 -3.48 6.40 14.68
CA ASP A 173 -3.17 7.45 15.65
C ASP A 173 -3.22 8.83 14.96
N VAL A 174 -2.60 9.84 15.57
CA VAL A 174 -2.57 11.22 15.05
C VAL A 174 -1.74 11.37 13.76
N GLU A 175 -0.88 10.41 13.48
CA GLU A 175 -0.01 10.38 12.29
C GLU A 175 -0.62 9.55 11.16
N GLY A 176 -1.66 8.77 11.45
CA GLY A 176 -2.37 7.94 10.47
C GLY A 176 -2.39 6.45 10.84
N PRO A 177 -2.59 5.55 9.85
CA PRO A 177 -2.61 4.11 10.08
C PRO A 177 -1.28 3.60 10.65
N ILE A 178 -1.34 2.82 11.75
CA ILE A 178 -0.16 2.24 12.39
C ILE A 178 0.26 1.00 11.61
N ARG A 179 1.06 1.22 10.58
CA ARG A 179 1.59 0.18 9.69
C ARG A 179 2.96 0.58 9.14
N GLY A 180 3.76 -0.39 8.74
CA GLY A 180 5.05 -0.15 8.07
C GLY A 180 6.11 -1.18 8.39
N ALA A 181 7.25 -1.05 7.73
CA ALA A 181 8.40 -1.94 7.91
C ALA A 181 9.13 -1.72 9.26
N THR A 182 9.02 -0.52 9.84
CA THR A 182 9.81 -0.09 11.01
C THR A 182 8.95 0.66 12.02
N ILE A 183 7.68 0.27 12.19
CA ILE A 183 6.81 0.89 13.21
C ILE A 183 7.47 0.82 14.59
N TYR A 184 7.17 1.81 15.43
CA TYR A 184 7.76 1.95 16.76
C TYR A 184 9.30 1.93 16.73
N ASP A 185 9.91 2.72 15.81
CA ASP A 185 11.37 2.82 15.62
C ASP A 185 12.05 1.46 15.39
N GLY A 186 11.34 0.53 14.71
CA GLY A 186 11.84 -0.80 14.40
C GLY A 186 11.81 -1.78 15.57
N TYR A 187 11.06 -1.49 16.62
CA TYR A 187 10.97 -2.36 17.80
C TYR A 187 10.46 -3.78 17.44
N CYS A 188 9.50 -3.88 16.50
CA CYS A 188 9.04 -5.16 15.99
C CYS A 188 10.19 -5.97 15.38
N ASN A 189 11.00 -5.33 14.53
CA ASN A 189 12.14 -5.96 13.87
C ASN A 189 13.19 -6.45 14.86
N GLY A 190 13.53 -5.62 15.87
CA GLY A 190 14.55 -5.93 16.88
C GLY A 190 14.26 -7.21 17.65
N CYS A 191 12.99 -7.51 17.91
CA CYS A 191 12.57 -8.73 18.56
C CYS A 191 12.41 -9.88 17.55
N HIS A 192 11.70 -9.66 16.44
CA HIS A 192 11.36 -10.70 15.47
C HIS A 192 12.57 -11.24 14.69
N VAL A 193 13.68 -10.50 14.59
CA VAL A 193 14.92 -10.99 13.95
C VAL A 193 15.49 -12.24 14.64
N SER A 194 15.14 -12.49 15.91
CA SER A 194 15.58 -13.67 16.66
C SER A 194 14.74 -14.93 16.40
N ALA A 195 13.64 -14.82 15.64
CA ALA A 195 12.85 -15.97 15.26
C ALA A 195 13.62 -16.90 14.31
N ALA A 196 13.47 -18.20 14.49
CA ALA A 196 14.19 -19.21 13.70
C ALA A 196 13.80 -19.23 12.22
N THR A 197 12.57 -18.83 11.90
CA THR A 197 12.03 -18.91 10.54
C THR A 197 11.48 -17.56 10.12
N ASP A 198 12.24 -16.85 9.28
CA ASP A 198 11.81 -15.64 8.57
C ASP A 198 11.07 -14.62 9.45
N MET A 199 11.60 -14.35 10.65
CA MET A 199 11.00 -13.42 11.63
C MET A 199 9.64 -13.86 12.20
N VAL A 200 9.25 -15.11 12.06
CA VAL A 200 7.97 -15.66 12.54
C VAL A 200 8.17 -16.62 13.69
N PHE A 201 7.48 -16.40 14.80
CA PHE A 201 7.58 -17.19 16.04
C PHE A 201 6.52 -18.31 16.16
N SER A 202 5.79 -18.61 15.12
CA SER A 202 4.71 -19.61 15.17
C SER A 202 5.21 -21.06 15.13
N LYS A 203 6.42 -21.31 14.65
CA LYS A 203 7.00 -22.67 14.50
C LYS A 203 8.29 -22.82 15.28
#